data_e987190154bf0de7107afde2dc0827db
#
_entry.id   e987190154bf0de7107afde2dc0827db
#
_cell.length_a   1.000
_cell.length_b   1.000
_cell.length_c   1.000
_cell.angle_alpha   90.00
_cell.angle_beta   90.00
_cell.angle_gamma   90.00
#
_symmetry.space_group_name_H-M   'P 1'
#
loop_
_entity.id
_entity.type
_entity.pdbx_description
1 polymer ?
#
loop_
_entity_poly.entity_id
_entity_poly.type
_entity_poly.pdbx_seq_one_letter_code
_entity_poly.pdbx_strand_id
1 'polypeptide(L)'
;MSTYTRPVMLLLCGLLLLTLAIAVLNTLVPLWLAQANLPTWQVGMVSSSYFTGNLVGTLFTGYLIKRIGFNRSYYLASLIFAAGCVGLGVMVGFWSWMSWRFIAGIGCAMIWVVVESALMCSGTSHNRGRLLAAYMMVYYMGTFLGQLLVSKVSGELLHVLPWVTGMILAGILPLLFTRIVNQQTQARHSSSISAMLKLRQARLGVNGCIISGIVLGSLYGLMPLYLKHQGMANASIGFWMAVLVSAGILGQWPMGRLADKFGRLLVLRVQVFVVILGSIAMLTQAAMAP
;
A
#
# COMPACT_ATOMS: atom_id res chain seq x y z
N MET A 1 -2.91 -30.10 9.91
CA MET A 1 -3.83 -29.13 9.30
C MET A 1 -3.06 -28.29 8.30
N SER A 2 -3.58 -28.11 7.07
CA SER A 2 -2.90 -27.33 6.04
C SER A 2 -2.86 -25.86 6.46
N THR A 3 -1.69 -25.22 6.29
CA THR A 3 -1.48 -23.78 6.59
C THR A 3 -2.39 -22.90 5.72
N TYR A 4 -2.68 -23.35 4.52
CA TYR A 4 -3.49 -22.66 3.53
C TYR A 4 -4.89 -23.27 3.49
N THR A 5 -5.76 -22.77 4.36
CA THR A 5 -7.20 -23.13 4.34
C THR A 5 -7.91 -22.38 3.22
N ARG A 6 -9.07 -22.90 2.76
CA ARG A 6 -9.87 -22.25 1.72
C ARG A 6 -10.15 -20.77 2.00
N PRO A 7 -10.54 -20.34 3.22
CA PRO A 7 -10.71 -18.92 3.53
C PRO A 7 -9.45 -18.08 3.33
N VAL A 8 -8.28 -18.60 3.74
CA VAL A 8 -6.99 -17.92 3.59
C VAL A 8 -6.63 -17.73 2.12
N MET A 9 -6.81 -18.77 1.29
CA MET A 9 -6.53 -18.69 -0.15
C MET A 9 -7.43 -17.67 -0.84
N LEU A 10 -8.72 -17.67 -0.51
CA LEU A 10 -9.68 -16.71 -1.08
C LEU A 10 -9.38 -15.27 -0.65
N LEU A 11 -8.93 -15.08 0.60
CA LEU A 11 -8.51 -13.77 1.10
C LEU A 11 -7.26 -13.26 0.35
N LEU A 12 -6.28 -14.14 0.11
CA LEU A 12 -5.07 -13.81 -0.66
C LEU A 12 -5.38 -13.51 -2.13
N CYS A 13 -6.33 -14.20 -2.75
CA CYS A 13 -6.80 -13.90 -4.11
C CYS A 13 -7.47 -12.50 -4.17
N GLY A 14 -8.32 -12.17 -3.22
CA GLY A 14 -8.91 -10.83 -3.13
C GLY A 14 -7.85 -9.75 -2.94
N LEU A 15 -6.85 -10.02 -2.10
CA LEU A 15 -5.72 -9.14 -1.87
C LEU A 15 -4.90 -8.90 -3.14
N LEU A 16 -4.68 -9.92 -3.98
CA LEU A 16 -3.94 -9.77 -5.24
C LEU A 16 -4.63 -8.77 -6.17
N LEU A 17 -5.93 -8.89 -6.38
CA LEU A 17 -6.71 -7.96 -7.20
C LEU A 17 -6.66 -6.53 -6.65
N LEU A 18 -6.76 -6.41 -5.34
CA LEU A 18 -6.72 -5.13 -4.66
C LEU A 18 -5.36 -4.44 -4.80
N THR A 19 -4.26 -5.17 -4.56
CA THR A 19 -2.90 -4.60 -4.64
C THR A 19 -2.56 -4.18 -6.05
N LEU A 20 -3.02 -4.93 -7.04
CA LEU A 20 -2.90 -4.59 -8.45
C LEU A 20 -3.63 -3.27 -8.75
N ALA A 21 -4.89 -3.14 -8.30
CA ALA A 21 -5.68 -1.92 -8.45
C ALA A 21 -5.03 -0.69 -7.78
N ILE A 22 -4.52 -0.87 -6.56
CA ILE A 22 -3.83 0.19 -5.79
C ILE A 22 -2.56 0.64 -6.53
N ALA A 23 -1.76 -0.29 -7.04
CA ALA A 23 -0.52 0.03 -7.75
C ALA A 23 -0.80 0.86 -9.01
N VAL A 24 -1.82 0.48 -9.78
CA VAL A 24 -2.26 1.24 -10.96
C VAL A 24 -2.68 2.66 -10.57
N LEU A 25 -3.53 2.81 -9.56
CA LEU A 25 -4.02 4.13 -9.12
C LEU A 25 -2.90 5.03 -8.59
N ASN A 26 -2.00 4.50 -7.78
CA ASN A 26 -0.95 5.29 -7.16
C ASN A 26 0.05 5.84 -8.19
N THR A 27 0.18 5.20 -9.35
CA THR A 27 1.04 5.68 -10.43
C THR A 27 0.27 6.55 -11.43
N LEU A 28 -0.94 6.15 -11.82
CA LEU A 28 -1.69 6.90 -12.84
C LEU A 28 -2.29 8.20 -12.34
N VAL A 29 -2.72 8.28 -11.07
CA VAL A 29 -3.34 9.51 -10.55
C VAL A 29 -2.38 10.70 -10.58
N PRO A 30 -1.14 10.63 -10.05
CA PRO A 30 -0.18 11.73 -10.17
C PRO A 30 0.12 12.10 -11.63
N LEU A 31 0.26 11.11 -12.53
CA LEU A 31 0.52 11.35 -13.95
C LEU A 31 -0.65 12.06 -14.63
N TRP A 32 -1.87 11.65 -14.34
CA TRP A 32 -3.08 12.27 -14.88
C TRP A 32 -3.27 13.70 -14.38
N LEU A 33 -3.04 13.97 -13.09
CA LEU A 33 -3.11 15.32 -12.52
C LEU A 33 -2.06 16.25 -13.15
N ALA A 34 -0.85 15.72 -13.43
CA ALA A 34 0.17 16.47 -14.15
C ALA A 34 -0.24 16.79 -15.61
N GLN A 35 -0.89 15.85 -16.29
CA GLN A 35 -1.45 16.09 -17.64
C GLN A 35 -2.59 17.12 -17.65
N ALA A 36 -3.35 17.21 -16.55
CA ALA A 36 -4.36 18.26 -16.36
C ALA A 36 -3.75 19.61 -16.00
N ASN A 37 -2.42 19.79 -16.16
CA ASN A 37 -1.66 21.02 -15.90
C ASN A 37 -1.74 21.52 -14.44
N LEU A 38 -1.98 20.62 -13.48
CA LEU A 38 -1.89 21.00 -12.07
C LEU A 38 -0.41 21.23 -11.69
N PRO A 39 -0.12 22.29 -10.92
CA PRO A 39 1.21 22.53 -10.41
C PRO A 39 1.66 21.37 -9.49
N THR A 40 2.95 21.06 -9.47
CA THR A 40 3.55 19.93 -8.74
C THR A 40 3.13 19.86 -7.27
N TRP A 41 2.99 21.01 -6.59
CA TRP A 41 2.57 21.06 -5.20
C TRP A 41 1.13 20.57 -4.99
N GLN A 42 0.22 20.85 -5.93
CA GLN A 42 -1.16 20.36 -5.87
C GLN A 42 -1.21 18.83 -6.09
N VAL A 43 -0.43 18.32 -7.05
CA VAL A 43 -0.30 16.87 -7.27
C VAL A 43 0.23 16.18 -6.00
N GLY A 44 1.22 16.78 -5.34
CA GLY A 44 1.75 16.32 -4.06
C GLY A 44 0.70 16.32 -2.95
N MET A 45 -0.12 17.38 -2.83
CA MET A 45 -1.20 17.45 -1.83
C MET A 45 -2.28 16.38 -2.06
N VAL A 46 -2.70 16.16 -3.31
CA VAL A 46 -3.66 15.10 -3.66
C VAL A 46 -3.09 13.71 -3.35
N SER A 47 -1.81 13.47 -3.62
CA SER A 47 -1.14 12.22 -3.27
C SER A 47 -1.04 12.05 -1.75
N SER A 48 -0.67 13.11 -1.03
CA SER A 48 -0.56 13.10 0.44
C SER A 48 -1.91 12.88 1.13
N SER A 49 -3.01 13.38 0.56
CA SER A 49 -4.35 13.17 1.11
C SER A 49 -4.73 11.69 1.18
N TYR A 50 -4.29 10.88 0.21
CA TYR A 50 -4.47 9.43 0.23
C TYR A 50 -3.74 8.78 1.43
N PHE A 51 -2.49 9.16 1.69
CA PHE A 51 -1.74 8.62 2.83
C PHE A 51 -2.31 9.10 4.17
N THR A 52 -2.84 10.33 4.23
CA THR A 52 -3.57 10.83 5.39
C THR A 52 -4.85 10.03 5.63
N GLY A 53 -5.58 9.71 4.57
CA GLY A 53 -6.72 8.80 4.62
C GLY A 53 -6.35 7.41 5.13
N ASN A 54 -5.21 6.86 4.68
CA ASN A 54 -4.69 5.58 5.19
C ASN A 54 -4.45 5.62 6.71
N LEU A 55 -3.85 6.70 7.21
CA LEU A 55 -3.63 6.85 8.65
C LEU A 55 -4.95 6.84 9.43
N VAL A 56 -5.92 7.64 8.99
CA VAL A 56 -7.25 7.72 9.61
C VAL A 56 -7.96 6.37 9.55
N GLY A 57 -7.98 5.71 8.38
CA GLY A 57 -8.61 4.39 8.20
C GLY A 57 -8.03 3.34 9.15
N THR A 58 -6.71 3.31 9.32
CA THR A 58 -6.03 2.38 10.23
C THR A 58 -6.51 2.51 11.68
N LEU A 59 -6.71 3.75 12.16
CA LEU A 59 -7.12 4.01 13.55
C LEU A 59 -8.52 3.47 13.87
N PHE A 60 -9.45 3.54 12.93
CA PHE A 60 -10.85 3.15 13.15
C PHE A 60 -11.14 1.69 12.84
N THR A 61 -10.32 1.03 12.03
CA THR A 61 -10.61 -0.34 11.56
C THR A 61 -10.68 -1.36 12.68
N GLY A 62 -9.83 -1.26 13.70
CA GLY A 62 -9.86 -2.17 14.84
C GLY A 62 -11.17 -2.13 15.60
N TYR A 63 -11.76 -0.95 15.78
CA TYR A 63 -13.09 -0.77 16.38
C TYR A 63 -14.19 -1.39 15.48
N LEU A 64 -14.10 -1.14 14.18
CA LEU A 64 -15.06 -1.65 13.20
C LEU A 64 -15.09 -3.19 13.18
N ILE A 65 -13.93 -3.85 13.14
CA ILE A 65 -13.80 -5.31 13.16
C ILE A 65 -14.47 -5.89 14.42
N LYS A 66 -14.25 -5.25 15.57
CA LYS A 66 -14.89 -5.68 16.83
C LYS A 66 -16.41 -5.58 16.77
N ARG A 67 -16.96 -4.56 16.10
CA ARG A 67 -18.39 -4.28 16.08
C ARG A 67 -19.16 -5.11 15.04
N ILE A 68 -18.63 -5.26 13.83
CA ILE A 68 -19.33 -5.90 12.70
C ILE A 68 -18.64 -7.14 12.14
N GLY A 69 -17.44 -7.48 12.62
CA GLY A 69 -16.66 -8.64 12.20
C GLY A 69 -15.83 -8.43 10.93
N PHE A 70 -14.98 -9.41 10.59
CA PHE A 70 -14.02 -9.31 9.49
C PHE A 70 -14.69 -9.14 8.10
N ASN A 71 -15.63 -10.02 7.76
CA ASN A 71 -16.25 -10.00 6.42
C ASN A 71 -16.98 -8.69 6.13
N ARG A 72 -17.81 -8.23 7.07
CA ARG A 72 -18.56 -6.97 6.89
C ARG A 72 -17.64 -5.77 6.84
N SER A 73 -16.58 -5.76 7.67
CA SER A 73 -15.56 -4.71 7.64
C SER A 73 -14.83 -4.67 6.31
N TYR A 74 -14.52 -5.84 5.73
CA TYR A 74 -13.89 -5.92 4.42
C TYR A 74 -14.80 -5.39 3.30
N TYR A 75 -16.08 -5.77 3.30
CA TYR A 75 -17.04 -5.29 2.29
C TYR A 75 -17.21 -3.77 2.37
N LEU A 76 -17.42 -3.24 3.58
CA LEU A 76 -17.54 -1.80 3.79
C LEU A 76 -16.28 -1.06 3.32
N ALA A 77 -15.10 -1.54 3.67
CA ALA A 77 -13.83 -0.97 3.28
C ALA A 77 -13.64 -0.96 1.76
N SER A 78 -13.98 -2.08 1.09
CA SER A 78 -13.91 -2.19 -0.37
C SER A 78 -14.88 -1.24 -1.07
N LEU A 79 -16.10 -1.07 -0.53
CA LEU A 79 -17.09 -0.12 -1.06
C LEU A 79 -16.62 1.33 -0.88
N ILE A 80 -16.05 1.70 0.28
CA ILE A 80 -15.47 3.02 0.51
C ILE A 80 -14.32 3.29 -0.48
N PHE A 81 -13.46 2.30 -0.70
CA PHE A 81 -12.36 2.43 -1.66
C PHE A 81 -12.87 2.58 -3.10
N ALA A 82 -13.84 1.76 -3.52
CA ALA A 82 -14.46 1.85 -4.83
C ALA A 82 -15.17 3.21 -5.03
N ALA A 83 -15.89 3.71 -4.03
CA ALA A 83 -16.51 5.03 -4.07
C ALA A 83 -15.47 6.16 -4.24
N GLY A 84 -14.34 6.07 -3.53
CA GLY A 84 -13.22 6.99 -3.71
C GLY A 84 -12.67 6.99 -5.13
N CYS A 85 -12.57 5.80 -5.76
CA CYS A 85 -12.13 5.68 -7.15
C CYS A 85 -13.14 6.27 -8.14
N VAL A 86 -14.42 5.96 -8.00
CA VAL A 86 -15.48 6.51 -8.85
C VAL A 86 -15.54 8.03 -8.73
N GLY A 87 -15.46 8.56 -7.51
CA GLY A 87 -15.50 9.98 -7.24
C GLY A 87 -14.38 10.78 -7.93
N LEU A 88 -13.20 10.18 -8.10
CA LEU A 88 -12.10 10.81 -8.85
C LEU A 88 -12.45 11.09 -10.32
N GLY A 89 -13.30 10.26 -10.93
CA GLY A 89 -13.72 10.42 -12.33
C GLY A 89 -14.95 11.30 -12.51
N VAL A 90 -15.83 11.37 -11.51
CA VAL A 90 -17.13 12.06 -11.63
C VAL A 90 -17.00 13.56 -11.31
N MET A 91 -16.21 13.92 -10.31
CA MET A 91 -16.09 15.28 -9.83
C MET A 91 -14.70 15.85 -10.09
N VAL A 92 -14.59 16.75 -11.06
CA VAL A 92 -13.33 17.39 -11.46
C VAL A 92 -13.06 18.62 -10.59
N GLY A 93 -11.84 18.70 -10.05
CA GLY A 93 -11.40 19.85 -9.26
C GLY A 93 -10.43 19.45 -8.14
N PHE A 94 -9.52 20.37 -7.81
CA PHE A 94 -8.46 20.11 -6.83
C PHE A 94 -9.00 19.61 -5.47
N TRP A 95 -9.97 20.32 -4.89
CA TRP A 95 -10.55 19.96 -3.58
C TRP A 95 -11.35 18.66 -3.63
N SER A 96 -12.03 18.41 -4.77
CA SER A 96 -12.74 17.16 -4.99
C SER A 96 -11.77 15.99 -5.06
N TRP A 97 -10.69 16.09 -5.84
CA TRP A 97 -9.66 15.06 -5.95
C TRP A 97 -8.98 14.78 -4.62
N MET A 98 -8.66 15.80 -3.83
CA MET A 98 -8.15 15.61 -2.47
C MET A 98 -9.12 14.82 -1.60
N SER A 99 -10.41 15.18 -1.62
CA SER A 99 -11.42 14.53 -0.80
C SER A 99 -11.63 13.07 -1.20
N TRP A 100 -11.72 12.78 -2.49
CA TRP A 100 -11.91 11.41 -2.98
C TRP A 100 -10.65 10.55 -2.78
N ARG A 101 -9.46 11.12 -2.91
CA ARG A 101 -8.21 10.41 -2.57
C ARG A 101 -8.12 10.11 -1.08
N PHE A 102 -8.55 11.03 -0.22
CA PHE A 102 -8.64 10.80 1.22
C PHE A 102 -9.60 9.65 1.55
N ILE A 103 -10.81 9.64 0.95
CA ILE A 103 -11.80 8.57 1.11
C ILE A 103 -11.24 7.23 0.59
N ALA A 104 -10.61 7.23 -0.57
CA ALA A 104 -9.93 6.05 -1.12
C ALA A 104 -8.85 5.53 -0.16
N GLY A 105 -8.07 6.42 0.44
CA GLY A 105 -7.07 6.08 1.45
C GLY A 105 -7.68 5.38 2.66
N ILE A 106 -8.77 5.92 3.22
CA ILE A 106 -9.50 5.29 4.33
C ILE A 106 -9.89 3.86 3.97
N GLY A 107 -10.57 3.66 2.83
CA GLY A 107 -11.02 2.34 2.39
C GLY A 107 -9.86 1.37 2.20
N CYS A 108 -8.78 1.82 1.57
CA CYS A 108 -7.57 1.02 1.34
C CYS A 108 -6.95 0.54 2.66
N ALA A 109 -6.70 1.45 3.61
CA ALA A 109 -6.11 1.10 4.89
C ALA A 109 -6.99 0.14 5.70
N MET A 110 -8.32 0.35 5.66
CA MET A 110 -9.26 -0.55 6.30
C MET A 110 -9.14 -1.97 5.75
N ILE A 111 -9.01 -2.14 4.42
CA ILE A 111 -8.83 -3.46 3.81
C ILE A 111 -7.52 -4.10 4.30
N TRP A 112 -6.41 -3.35 4.31
CA TRP A 112 -5.11 -3.85 4.79
C TRP A 112 -5.21 -4.38 6.22
N VAL A 113 -5.76 -3.59 7.14
CA VAL A 113 -5.90 -3.97 8.55
C VAL A 113 -6.81 -5.18 8.73
N VAL A 114 -7.91 -5.27 7.96
CA VAL A 114 -8.82 -6.42 8.00
C VAL A 114 -8.13 -7.69 7.52
N VAL A 115 -7.44 -7.63 6.37
CA VAL A 115 -6.74 -8.79 5.77
C VAL A 115 -5.64 -9.28 6.70
N GLU A 116 -4.77 -8.39 7.17
CA GLU A 116 -3.66 -8.74 8.05
C GLU A 116 -4.17 -9.33 9.37
N SER A 117 -5.17 -8.68 9.99
CA SER A 117 -5.76 -9.18 11.24
C SER A 117 -6.43 -10.55 11.04
N ALA A 118 -7.15 -10.75 9.93
CA ALA A 118 -7.80 -12.00 9.61
C ALA A 118 -6.79 -13.14 9.41
N LEU A 119 -5.69 -12.87 8.70
CA LEU A 119 -4.60 -13.84 8.52
C LEU A 119 -3.93 -14.19 9.84
N MET A 120 -3.66 -13.18 10.69
CA MET A 120 -3.07 -13.40 12.01
C MET A 120 -3.99 -14.22 12.94
N CYS A 121 -5.30 -14.01 12.87
CA CYS A 121 -6.29 -14.78 13.63
C CYS A 121 -6.49 -16.21 13.08
N SER A 122 -6.30 -16.40 11.79
CA SER A 122 -6.42 -17.73 11.15
C SER A 122 -5.19 -18.62 11.38
N GLY A 123 -4.07 -18.03 11.79
CA GLY A 123 -2.81 -18.72 11.99
C GLY A 123 -2.59 -19.19 13.43
N THR A 124 -1.95 -20.35 13.58
CA THR A 124 -1.36 -20.83 14.85
C THR A 124 0.00 -20.15 15.09
N SER A 125 0.53 -20.20 16.31
CA SER A 125 1.87 -19.66 16.62
C SER A 125 2.97 -20.23 15.71
N HIS A 126 2.79 -21.46 15.20
CA HIS A 126 3.77 -22.14 14.34
C HIS A 126 3.70 -21.73 12.86
N ASN A 127 2.52 -21.33 12.34
CA ASN A 127 2.35 -21.06 10.91
C ASN A 127 2.11 -19.58 10.57
N ARG A 128 1.98 -18.68 11.57
CA ARG A 128 1.79 -17.23 11.35
C ARG A 128 2.87 -16.61 10.48
N GLY A 129 4.13 -17.01 10.65
CA GLY A 129 5.23 -16.53 9.83
C GLY A 129 5.06 -16.88 8.35
N ARG A 130 4.58 -18.10 8.04
CA ARG A 130 4.30 -18.54 6.67
C ARG A 130 3.13 -17.77 6.04
N LEU A 131 2.08 -17.51 6.84
CA LEU A 131 0.94 -16.71 6.36
C LEU A 131 1.34 -15.27 6.08
N LEU A 132 2.17 -14.67 6.93
CA LEU A 132 2.69 -13.33 6.71
C LEU A 132 3.61 -13.27 5.48
N ALA A 133 4.45 -14.29 5.27
CA ALA A 133 5.29 -14.38 4.08
C ALA A 133 4.44 -14.50 2.80
N ALA A 134 3.38 -15.32 2.80
CA ALA A 134 2.45 -15.43 1.68
C ALA A 134 1.72 -14.11 1.41
N TYR A 135 1.27 -13.42 2.45
CA TYR A 135 0.66 -12.09 2.37
C TYR A 135 1.60 -11.08 1.71
N MET A 136 2.86 -11.00 2.16
CA MET A 136 3.85 -10.10 1.58
C MET A 136 4.19 -10.47 0.13
N MET A 137 4.28 -11.76 -0.19
CA MET A 137 4.51 -12.22 -1.57
C MET A 137 3.36 -11.79 -2.50
N VAL A 138 2.12 -11.97 -2.08
CA VAL A 138 0.93 -11.55 -2.84
C VAL A 138 0.90 -10.03 -2.99
N TYR A 139 1.20 -9.29 -1.93
CA TYR A 139 1.30 -7.83 -1.96
C TYR A 139 2.28 -7.34 -3.02
N TYR A 140 3.52 -7.81 -2.96
CA TYR A 140 4.54 -7.38 -3.91
C TYR A 140 4.26 -7.86 -5.34
N MET A 141 3.77 -9.09 -5.49
CA MET A 141 3.40 -9.62 -6.80
C MET A 141 2.27 -8.80 -7.43
N GLY A 142 1.22 -8.49 -6.68
CA GLY A 142 0.12 -7.65 -7.17
C GLY A 142 0.58 -6.24 -7.50
N THR A 143 1.45 -5.66 -6.67
CA THR A 143 2.03 -4.34 -6.93
C THR A 143 2.90 -4.36 -8.20
N PHE A 144 3.76 -5.35 -8.36
CA PHE A 144 4.59 -5.52 -9.56
C PHE A 144 3.76 -5.67 -10.83
N LEU A 145 2.77 -6.56 -10.81
CA LEU A 145 1.86 -6.77 -11.95
C LEU A 145 1.05 -5.51 -12.26
N GLY A 146 0.61 -4.78 -11.24
CA GLY A 146 -0.08 -3.51 -11.41
C GLY A 146 0.77 -2.46 -12.10
N GLN A 147 2.07 -2.35 -11.77
CA GLN A 147 3.00 -1.45 -12.45
C GLN A 147 3.23 -1.87 -13.91
N LEU A 148 3.33 -3.18 -14.18
CA LEU A 148 3.40 -3.68 -15.55
C LEU A 148 2.12 -3.38 -16.35
N LEU A 149 0.95 -3.41 -15.72
CA LEU A 149 -0.29 -2.97 -16.39
C LEU A 149 -0.22 -1.49 -16.74
N VAL A 150 0.27 -0.63 -15.86
CA VAL A 150 0.49 0.80 -16.15
C VAL A 150 1.35 0.98 -17.41
N SER A 151 2.40 0.15 -17.59
CA SER A 151 3.25 0.21 -18.77
C SER A 151 2.54 -0.14 -20.08
N LYS A 152 1.43 -0.86 -20.01
CA LYS A 152 0.62 -1.27 -21.17
C LYS A 152 -0.58 -0.37 -21.43
N VAL A 153 -0.97 0.42 -20.43
CA VAL A 153 -2.12 1.33 -20.54
C VAL A 153 -1.64 2.65 -21.14
N SER A 154 -2.04 2.89 -22.37
CA SER A 154 -1.78 4.16 -23.08
C SER A 154 -2.92 5.17 -22.96
N GLY A 155 -3.97 4.85 -22.18
CA GLY A 155 -5.20 5.64 -22.08
C GLY A 155 -5.20 6.67 -20.95
N GLU A 156 -6.18 7.56 -21.02
CA GLU A 156 -6.51 8.49 -19.95
C GLU A 156 -7.00 7.74 -18.69
N LEU A 157 -6.74 8.31 -17.52
CA LEU A 157 -7.17 7.72 -16.24
C LEU A 157 -8.68 7.40 -16.23
N LEU A 158 -9.51 8.25 -16.84
CA LEU A 158 -10.95 8.06 -16.90
C LEU A 158 -11.37 6.73 -17.54
N HIS A 159 -10.64 6.25 -18.54
CA HIS A 159 -10.89 4.95 -19.15
C HIS A 159 -10.42 3.77 -18.29
N VAL A 160 -9.47 4.02 -17.40
CA VAL A 160 -8.90 2.99 -16.51
C VAL A 160 -9.68 2.86 -15.21
N LEU A 161 -10.28 3.94 -14.71
CA LEU A 161 -11.03 3.95 -13.44
C LEU A 161 -12.14 2.87 -13.36
N PRO A 162 -12.97 2.62 -14.39
CA PRO A 162 -13.97 1.55 -14.34
C PRO A 162 -13.34 0.16 -14.14
N TRP A 163 -12.22 -0.12 -14.83
CA TRP A 163 -11.51 -1.38 -14.71
C TRP A 163 -10.91 -1.57 -13.32
N VAL A 164 -10.27 -0.52 -12.78
CA VAL A 164 -9.70 -0.53 -11.44
C VAL A 164 -10.79 -0.70 -10.39
N THR A 165 -11.90 0.03 -10.51
CA THR A 165 -13.06 -0.11 -9.63
C THR A 165 -13.65 -1.53 -9.72
N GLY A 166 -13.75 -2.07 -10.92
CA GLY A 166 -14.17 -3.46 -11.15
C GLY A 166 -13.25 -4.47 -10.45
N MET A 167 -11.93 -4.29 -10.48
CA MET A 167 -10.97 -5.14 -9.77
C MET A 167 -11.14 -5.05 -8.24
N ILE A 168 -11.40 -3.85 -7.71
CA ILE A 168 -11.65 -3.66 -6.27
C ILE A 168 -12.92 -4.41 -5.86
N LEU A 169 -13.99 -4.26 -6.62
CA LEU A 169 -15.25 -4.94 -6.35
C LEU A 169 -15.14 -6.45 -6.56
N ALA A 170 -14.41 -6.91 -7.59
CA ALA A 170 -14.11 -8.32 -7.81
C ALA A 170 -13.32 -8.93 -6.65
N GLY A 171 -12.49 -8.14 -5.96
CA GLY A 171 -11.80 -8.56 -4.73
C GLY A 171 -12.74 -8.92 -3.57
N ILE A 172 -14.00 -8.50 -3.63
CA ILE A 172 -15.03 -8.88 -2.64
C ILE A 172 -15.55 -10.31 -2.90
N LEU A 173 -15.65 -10.72 -4.18
CA LEU A 173 -16.27 -11.97 -4.58
C LEU A 173 -15.72 -13.21 -3.86
N PRO A 174 -14.39 -13.40 -3.70
CA PRO A 174 -13.86 -14.56 -3.01
C PRO A 174 -14.38 -14.69 -1.57
N LEU A 175 -14.60 -13.58 -0.88
CA LEU A 175 -15.05 -13.57 0.51
C LEU A 175 -16.55 -13.75 0.69
N LEU A 176 -17.36 -13.63 -0.38
CA LEU A 176 -18.78 -13.97 -0.35
C LEU A 176 -18.99 -15.47 -0.14
N PHE A 177 -18.04 -16.30 -0.60
CA PHE A 177 -18.11 -17.76 -0.52
C PHE A 177 -17.48 -18.35 0.74
N THR A 178 -17.01 -17.50 1.66
CA THR A 178 -16.38 -17.97 2.89
C THR A 178 -16.63 -16.99 4.04
N ARG A 179 -16.68 -17.54 5.26
CA ARG A 179 -16.70 -16.73 6.48
C ARG A 179 -15.36 -16.86 7.18
N ILE A 180 -14.72 -15.75 7.44
CA ILE A 180 -13.56 -15.70 8.32
C ILE A 180 -14.13 -15.88 9.74
N VAL A 181 -13.77 -16.99 10.36
CA VAL A 181 -14.24 -17.28 11.72
C VAL A 181 -13.66 -16.21 12.65
N ASN A 182 -14.55 -15.46 13.30
CA ASN A 182 -14.20 -14.65 14.47
C ASN A 182 -13.84 -15.63 15.59
N GLN A 183 -12.61 -16.14 15.61
CA GLN A 183 -12.09 -16.61 16.88
C GLN A 183 -12.07 -15.37 17.75
N GLN A 184 -12.95 -15.36 18.75
CA GLN A 184 -13.04 -14.28 19.73
C GLN A 184 -11.62 -13.87 20.07
N THR A 185 -11.30 -12.67 19.68
CA THR A 185 -10.01 -12.06 20.00
C THR A 185 -10.01 -12.09 21.53
N GLN A 186 -9.32 -13.09 22.10
CA GLN A 186 -8.97 -13.03 23.52
C GLN A 186 -8.48 -11.61 23.69
N ALA A 187 -9.12 -10.88 24.59
CA ALA A 187 -8.90 -9.49 24.85
C ALA A 187 -7.41 -9.27 25.07
N ARG A 188 -6.66 -9.10 24.00
CA ARG A 188 -5.34 -8.53 24.08
C ARG A 188 -5.61 -7.13 24.57
N HIS A 189 -5.20 -6.87 25.80
CA HIS A 189 -5.13 -5.54 26.36
C HIS A 189 -4.73 -4.60 25.22
N SER A 190 -5.61 -3.66 24.89
CA SER A 190 -5.27 -2.60 23.96
C SER A 190 -4.14 -1.84 24.64
N SER A 191 -2.89 -2.22 24.32
CA SER A 191 -1.75 -1.44 24.77
C SER A 191 -1.94 -0.07 24.15
N SER A 192 -2.20 0.92 25.01
CA SER A 192 -2.32 2.31 24.59
C SER A 192 -1.08 2.68 23.78
N ILE A 193 -1.26 3.36 22.64
CA ILE A 193 -0.16 3.90 21.83
C ILE A 193 0.81 4.67 22.72
N SER A 194 0.30 5.41 23.71
CA SER A 194 1.09 6.11 24.72
C SER A 194 1.98 5.15 25.56
N ALA A 195 1.47 3.98 25.93
CA ALA A 195 2.26 2.97 26.64
C ALA A 195 3.35 2.36 25.78
N MET A 196 3.08 2.12 24.49
CA MET A 196 4.09 1.64 23.53
C MET A 196 5.21 2.66 23.31
N LEU A 197 4.87 3.95 23.17
CA LEU A 197 5.87 5.03 22.99
C LEU A 197 6.77 5.23 24.22
N LYS A 198 6.35 4.82 25.42
CA LYS A 198 7.19 4.83 26.62
C LYS A 198 8.27 3.75 26.61
N LEU A 199 8.09 2.67 25.88
CA LEU A 199 9.08 1.59 25.79
C LEU A 199 10.21 1.99 24.83
N ARG A 200 11.45 2.10 25.34
CA ARG A 200 12.64 2.45 24.55
C ARG A 200 12.84 1.55 23.32
N GLN A 201 12.54 0.27 23.45
CA GLN A 201 12.63 -0.71 22.37
C GLN A 201 11.60 -0.48 21.27
N ALA A 202 10.38 -0.05 21.62
CA ALA A 202 9.33 0.24 20.66
C ALA A 202 9.58 1.55 19.89
N ARG A 203 10.26 2.53 20.49
CA ARG A 203 10.58 3.82 19.85
C ARG A 203 11.40 3.64 18.57
N LEU A 204 12.38 2.74 18.55
CA LEU A 204 13.18 2.47 17.34
C LEU A 204 12.30 1.95 16.21
N GLY A 205 11.38 1.02 16.50
CA GLY A 205 10.44 0.50 15.52
C GLY A 205 9.47 1.56 15.00
N VAL A 206 8.89 2.37 15.90
CA VAL A 206 7.98 3.46 15.53
C VAL A 206 8.67 4.51 14.67
N ASN A 207 9.86 4.96 15.05
CA ASN A 207 10.63 5.92 14.26
C ASN A 207 11.02 5.34 12.90
N GLY A 208 11.44 4.08 12.86
CA GLY A 208 11.71 3.38 11.60
C GLY A 208 10.49 3.32 10.67
N CYS A 209 9.30 3.02 11.21
CA CYS A 209 8.05 3.02 10.44
C CYS A 209 7.69 4.41 9.93
N ILE A 210 7.87 5.47 10.73
CA ILE A 210 7.61 6.86 10.31
C ILE A 210 8.53 7.24 9.15
N ILE A 211 9.84 7.03 9.31
CA ILE A 211 10.83 7.36 8.26
C ILE A 211 10.57 6.55 6.98
N SER A 212 10.35 5.24 7.11
CA SER A 212 10.04 4.37 5.97
C SER A 212 8.74 4.79 5.28
N GLY A 213 7.72 5.20 6.06
CA GLY A 213 6.46 5.70 5.52
C GLY A 213 6.63 6.98 4.71
N ILE A 214 7.46 7.93 5.18
CA ILE A 214 7.79 9.16 4.45
C ILE A 214 8.51 8.82 3.14
N VAL A 215 9.53 7.96 3.20
CA VAL A 215 10.31 7.57 2.01
C VAL A 215 9.43 6.84 0.99
N LEU A 216 8.65 5.85 1.41
CA LEU A 216 7.77 5.10 0.52
C LEU A 216 6.64 5.98 -0.05
N GLY A 217 6.06 6.85 0.78
CA GLY A 217 5.04 7.80 0.35
C GLY A 217 5.56 8.76 -0.72
N SER A 218 6.80 9.26 -0.54
CA SER A 218 7.47 10.11 -1.53
C SER A 218 7.77 9.36 -2.82
N LEU A 219 8.30 8.13 -2.73
CA LEU A 219 8.59 7.31 -3.91
C LEU A 219 7.33 6.97 -4.70
N TYR A 220 6.28 6.48 -4.07
CA TYR A 220 5.04 6.13 -4.79
C TYR A 220 4.22 7.35 -5.22
N GLY A 221 4.27 8.44 -4.46
CA GLY A 221 3.50 9.65 -4.76
C GLY A 221 4.16 10.59 -5.77
N LEU A 222 5.49 10.71 -5.76
CA LEU A 222 6.21 11.72 -6.54
C LEU A 222 7.14 11.16 -7.60
N MET A 223 7.65 9.92 -7.48
CA MET A 223 8.55 9.34 -8.48
C MET A 223 7.93 9.26 -9.88
N PRO A 224 6.67 8.84 -10.06
CA PRO A 224 6.04 8.86 -11.39
C PRO A 224 6.05 10.26 -12.01
N LEU A 225 5.79 11.29 -11.21
CA LEU A 225 5.80 12.69 -11.63
C LEU A 225 7.21 13.15 -12.01
N TYR A 226 8.21 12.82 -11.20
CA TYR A 226 9.62 13.12 -11.49
C TYR A 226 10.06 12.51 -12.83
N LEU A 227 9.78 11.21 -13.06
CA LEU A 227 10.10 10.53 -14.30
C LEU A 227 9.35 11.15 -15.50
N LYS A 228 8.14 11.66 -15.30
CA LYS A 228 7.37 12.38 -16.30
C LYS A 228 8.03 13.71 -16.67
N HIS A 229 8.51 14.46 -15.68
CA HIS A 229 9.26 15.70 -15.92
C HIS A 229 10.59 15.47 -16.65
N GLN A 230 11.20 14.30 -16.51
CA GLN A 230 12.38 13.88 -17.30
C GLN A 230 12.02 13.46 -18.75
N GLY A 231 10.79 13.70 -19.20
CA GLY A 231 10.33 13.40 -20.56
C GLY A 231 9.99 11.93 -20.82
N MET A 232 9.91 11.09 -19.79
CA MET A 232 9.61 9.67 -19.99
C MET A 232 8.14 9.44 -20.40
N ALA A 233 7.92 8.51 -21.32
CA ALA A 233 6.61 8.04 -21.69
C ALA A 233 5.95 7.24 -20.53
N ASN A 234 4.62 7.27 -20.43
CA ASN A 234 3.89 6.57 -19.36
C ASN A 234 4.22 5.07 -19.27
N ALA A 235 4.43 4.42 -20.44
CA ALA A 235 4.83 3.02 -20.51
C ALA A 235 6.20 2.78 -19.82
N SER A 236 7.17 3.65 -20.08
CA SER A 236 8.50 3.57 -19.43
C SER A 236 8.41 3.83 -17.93
N ILE A 237 7.57 4.77 -17.50
CA ILE A 237 7.34 5.07 -16.09
C ILE A 237 6.79 3.83 -15.36
N GLY A 238 5.77 3.15 -15.91
CA GLY A 238 5.23 1.92 -15.34
C GLY A 238 6.29 0.82 -15.22
N PHE A 239 7.14 0.66 -16.26
CA PHE A 239 8.25 -0.29 -16.23
C PHE A 239 9.26 0.03 -15.12
N TRP A 240 9.73 1.27 -14.99
CA TRP A 240 10.67 1.66 -13.95
C TRP A 240 10.09 1.55 -12.54
N MET A 241 8.80 1.84 -12.37
CA MET A 241 8.11 1.59 -11.11
C MET A 241 8.03 0.09 -10.80
N ALA A 242 7.84 -0.79 -11.79
CA ALA A 242 7.90 -2.23 -11.60
C ALA A 242 9.31 -2.69 -11.18
N VAL A 243 10.37 -2.13 -11.79
CA VAL A 243 11.77 -2.40 -11.40
C VAL A 243 12.01 -2.00 -9.94
N LEU A 244 11.51 -0.84 -9.51
CA LEU A 244 11.61 -0.38 -8.12
C LEU A 244 10.96 -1.36 -7.15
N VAL A 245 9.76 -1.84 -7.48
CA VAL A 245 9.05 -2.84 -6.66
C VAL A 245 9.80 -4.18 -6.63
N SER A 246 10.34 -4.61 -7.78
CA SER A 246 11.10 -5.87 -7.87
C SER A 246 12.37 -5.85 -7.03
N ALA A 247 13.03 -4.70 -6.92
CA ALA A 247 14.18 -4.52 -6.03
C ALA A 247 13.79 -4.75 -4.56
N GLY A 248 12.59 -4.32 -4.15
CA GLY A 248 12.02 -4.62 -2.83
C GLY A 248 11.81 -6.11 -2.59
N ILE A 249 11.27 -6.83 -3.60
CA ILE A 249 11.07 -8.29 -3.52
C ILE A 249 12.42 -9.01 -3.37
N LEU A 250 13.35 -8.71 -4.26
CA LEU A 250 14.66 -9.37 -4.30
C LEU A 250 15.51 -9.05 -3.06
N GLY A 251 15.36 -7.84 -2.52
CA GLY A 251 16.08 -7.37 -1.34
C GLY A 251 15.62 -8.01 -0.03
N GLN A 252 14.36 -8.42 0.09
CA GLN A 252 13.81 -8.92 1.36
C GLN A 252 14.56 -10.14 1.92
N TRP A 253 14.81 -11.11 1.07
CA TRP A 253 15.46 -12.36 1.50
C TRP A 253 16.93 -12.19 1.92
N PRO A 254 17.81 -11.53 1.14
CA PRO A 254 19.18 -11.28 1.58
C PRO A 254 19.24 -10.36 2.79
N MET A 255 18.39 -9.33 2.88
CA MET A 255 18.37 -8.43 4.03
C MET A 255 17.92 -9.15 5.31
N GLY A 256 16.94 -10.05 5.22
CA GLY A 256 16.54 -10.89 6.34
C GLY A 256 17.71 -11.75 6.85
N ARG A 257 18.43 -12.44 5.95
CA ARG A 257 19.60 -13.25 6.33
C ARG A 257 20.75 -12.42 6.92
N LEU A 258 21.01 -11.25 6.35
CA LEU A 258 22.03 -10.35 6.87
C LEU A 258 21.65 -9.87 8.28
N ALA A 259 20.37 -9.56 8.51
CA ALA A 259 19.87 -9.15 9.81
C ALA A 259 19.98 -10.25 10.87
N ASP A 260 19.75 -11.50 10.48
CA ASP A 260 19.92 -12.66 11.37
C ASP A 260 21.41 -12.91 11.67
N LYS A 261 22.32 -12.73 10.70
CA LYS A 261 23.76 -12.97 10.84
C LYS A 261 24.52 -11.84 11.57
N PHE A 262 24.25 -10.60 11.23
CA PHE A 262 25.01 -9.44 11.71
C PHE A 262 24.25 -8.57 12.73
N GLY A 263 23.01 -8.94 13.02
CA GLY A 263 22.13 -8.20 13.91
C GLY A 263 21.33 -7.11 13.20
N ARG A 264 20.07 -6.98 13.61
CA ARG A 264 19.07 -6.08 12.98
C ARG A 264 19.48 -4.61 12.97
N LEU A 265 20.17 -4.15 14.03
CA LEU A 265 20.57 -2.74 14.19
C LEU A 265 21.66 -2.35 13.19
N LEU A 266 22.65 -3.22 12.96
CA LEU A 266 23.74 -2.96 12.00
C LEU A 266 23.19 -2.89 10.59
N VAL A 267 22.36 -3.87 10.19
CA VAL A 267 21.75 -3.89 8.86
C VAL A 267 20.88 -2.67 8.62
N LEU A 268 20.10 -2.26 9.63
CA LEU A 268 19.31 -1.03 9.54
C LEU A 268 20.18 0.21 9.31
N ARG A 269 21.29 0.35 10.03
CA ARG A 269 22.24 1.47 9.86
C ARG A 269 22.83 1.51 8.45
N VAL A 270 23.24 0.35 7.92
CA VAL A 270 23.78 0.23 6.56
C VAL A 270 22.71 0.62 5.53
N GLN A 271 21.49 0.13 5.68
CA GLN A 271 20.38 0.50 4.78
C GLN A 271 20.12 2.00 4.78
N VAL A 272 20.05 2.63 5.96
CA VAL A 272 19.85 4.09 6.06
C VAL A 272 20.99 4.84 5.37
N PHE A 273 22.24 4.41 5.56
CA PHE A 273 23.40 5.01 4.91
C PHE A 273 23.32 4.89 3.36
N VAL A 274 22.96 3.73 2.85
CA VAL A 274 22.76 3.51 1.40
C VAL A 274 21.65 4.40 0.84
N VAL A 275 20.54 4.55 1.56
CA VAL A 275 19.43 5.44 1.16
C VAL A 275 19.89 6.91 1.13
N ILE A 276 20.66 7.35 2.11
CA ILE A 276 21.21 8.71 2.14
C ILE A 276 22.13 8.95 0.93
N LEU A 277 23.05 8.02 0.66
CA LEU A 277 23.96 8.14 -0.51
C LEU A 277 23.19 8.16 -1.82
N GLY A 278 22.19 7.29 -1.98
CA GLY A 278 21.33 7.27 -3.17
C GLY A 278 20.54 8.58 -3.33
N SER A 279 20.03 9.14 -2.25
CA SER A 279 19.33 10.43 -2.30
C SER A 279 20.23 11.59 -2.69
N ILE A 280 21.47 11.62 -2.18
CA ILE A 280 22.49 12.61 -2.56
C ILE A 280 22.86 12.46 -4.05
N ALA A 281 23.05 11.24 -4.53
CA ALA A 281 23.34 10.97 -5.94
C ALA A 281 22.21 11.46 -6.87
N MET A 282 20.96 11.28 -6.47
CA MET A 282 19.80 11.80 -7.23
C MET A 282 19.76 13.34 -7.25
N LEU A 283 20.09 13.99 -6.14
CA LEU A 283 20.15 15.45 -6.06
C LEU A 283 21.25 16.02 -6.94
N THR A 284 22.43 15.40 -6.97
CA THR A 284 23.55 15.86 -7.81
C THR A 284 23.23 15.70 -9.31
N GLN A 285 22.59 14.61 -9.70
CA GLN A 285 22.15 14.43 -11.09
C GLN A 285 21.07 15.44 -11.50
N ALA A 286 20.10 15.72 -10.61
CA ALA A 286 19.07 16.73 -10.87
C ALA A 286 19.66 18.16 -10.98
N ALA A 287 20.74 18.45 -10.25
CA ALA A 287 21.42 19.74 -10.32
C ALA A 287 22.33 19.88 -11.56
N MET A 288 22.71 18.79 -12.20
CA MET A 288 23.54 18.77 -13.41
C MET A 288 22.73 18.63 -14.71
N ALA A 289 21.42 18.36 -14.62
CA ALA A 289 20.53 18.36 -15.76
C ALA A 289 20.31 19.81 -16.24
N PRO A 290 20.56 20.14 -17.54
CA PRO A 290 20.45 21.49 -18.07
C PRO A 290 19.02 22.00 -18.08
#